data_02183e413d57ce53c4232e176c142e54
#
_entry.id   02183e413d57ce53c4232e176c142e54
#
_cell.length_a   1.000
_cell.length_b   1.000
_cell.length_c   1.000
_cell.angle_alpha   90.00
_cell.angle_beta   90.00
_cell.angle_gamma   90.00
#
_symmetry.space_group_name_H-M   'P 1'
#
loop_
_entity.id
_entity.type
_entity.pdbx_description
1 polymer ?
#
loop_
_entity_poly.entity_id
_entity_poly.type
_entity_poly.pdbx_seq_one_letter_code
_entity_poly.pdbx_strand_id
1 'polypeptide(L)'
;KSGSLIASYPGRDAKLEPIMLLAHIDVVEARREDWVRDPFTLVEEDGFFYARGASDDKAMASIFTDLLVRWSEQQYRPQRGVTLALTCGEETSEHFNGVLWLLQNHPALMQAKFVLNEGAGGLLDASGKHLSLDVQAGEKVYQDFRLEVTHPGGHSSRPTRENPISRMAAALTR
;
A
#
# COMPACT_ATOMS: atom_id res chain seq x y z
N LYS A 1 -8.61 3.78 18.81
CA LYS A 1 -8.52 4.84 17.78
C LYS A 1 -7.82 4.21 16.58
N SER A 2 -8.46 4.23 15.42
CA SER A 2 -7.96 3.56 14.21
C SER A 2 -6.83 4.34 13.49
N GLY A 3 -6.61 5.61 13.83
CA GLY A 3 -5.71 6.48 13.08
C GLY A 3 -6.22 6.86 11.69
N SER A 4 -7.42 6.42 11.31
CA SER A 4 -8.00 6.71 9.99
C SER A 4 -8.77 8.03 10.00
N LEU A 5 -8.80 8.70 8.84
CA LEU A 5 -9.59 9.91 8.60
C LEU A 5 -10.60 9.63 7.48
N ILE A 6 -11.87 9.97 7.74
CA ILE A 6 -12.92 9.93 6.72
C ILE A 6 -13.46 11.34 6.53
N ALA A 7 -13.44 11.82 5.30
CA ALA A 7 -14.01 13.11 4.93
C ALA A 7 -15.02 12.92 3.78
N SER A 8 -16.18 13.56 3.91
CA SER A 8 -17.23 13.49 2.88
C SER A 8 -17.37 14.82 2.15
N TYR A 9 -17.31 14.79 0.84
CA TYR A 9 -17.53 15.93 -0.03
C TYR A 9 -18.89 15.78 -0.72
N PRO A 10 -19.84 16.70 -0.51
CA PRO A 10 -21.20 16.52 -0.99
C PRO A 10 -21.31 16.70 -2.51
N GLY A 11 -22.07 15.81 -3.14
CA GLY A 11 -22.49 15.95 -4.52
C GLY A 11 -23.74 16.83 -4.68
N ARG A 12 -24.15 17.07 -5.93
CA ARG A 12 -25.40 17.76 -6.27
C ARG A 12 -26.62 16.86 -6.10
N ASP A 13 -26.46 15.58 -6.26
CA ASP A 13 -27.53 14.58 -6.12
C ASP A 13 -27.22 13.64 -4.95
N ALA A 14 -27.89 13.89 -3.83
CA ALA A 14 -27.74 13.10 -2.61
C ALA A 14 -28.33 11.68 -2.70
N LYS A 15 -29.07 11.36 -3.77
CA LYS A 15 -29.61 10.01 -3.98
C LYS A 15 -28.59 9.05 -4.58
N LEU A 16 -27.52 9.58 -5.15
CA LEU A 16 -26.45 8.78 -5.73
C LEU A 16 -25.45 8.37 -4.64
N GLU A 17 -25.14 7.08 -4.59
CA GLU A 17 -24.05 6.60 -3.74
C GLU A 17 -22.73 7.29 -4.08
N PRO A 18 -21.90 7.67 -3.10
CA PRO A 18 -20.66 8.37 -3.34
C PRO A 18 -19.63 7.48 -4.07
N ILE A 19 -18.59 8.12 -4.58
CA ILE A 19 -17.33 7.47 -4.95
C ILE A 19 -16.41 7.56 -3.74
N MET A 20 -15.67 6.51 -3.44
CA MET A 20 -14.64 6.55 -2.41
C MET A 20 -13.26 6.69 -3.05
N LEU A 21 -12.48 7.63 -2.51
CA LEU A 21 -11.05 7.76 -2.75
C LEU A 21 -10.36 7.20 -1.52
N LEU A 22 -9.76 6.03 -1.67
CA LEU A 22 -9.10 5.29 -0.59
C LEU A 22 -7.60 5.35 -0.79
N ALA A 23 -6.88 5.71 0.26
CA ALA A 23 -5.42 5.71 0.30
C ALA A 23 -4.94 5.37 1.70
N HIS A 24 -3.77 4.75 1.83
CA HIS A 24 -3.17 4.51 3.12
C HIS A 24 -2.06 5.52 3.45
N ILE A 25 -1.85 5.78 4.74
CA ILE A 25 -0.88 6.76 5.22
C ILE A 25 0.25 6.15 6.03
N ASP A 26 0.15 4.88 6.37
CA ASP A 26 1.25 4.10 6.93
C ASP A 26 2.26 3.73 5.85
N VAL A 27 3.39 3.21 6.25
CA VAL A 27 4.51 2.87 5.37
C VAL A 27 5.23 1.65 5.90
N VAL A 28 5.82 0.86 5.02
CA VAL A 28 6.76 -0.21 5.36
C VAL A 28 7.95 0.36 6.14
N GLU A 29 8.49 -0.43 7.05
CA GLU A 29 9.71 -0.11 7.77
C GLU A 29 10.86 0.28 6.83
N ALA A 30 11.67 1.24 7.24
CA ALA A 30 12.86 1.64 6.51
C ALA A 30 14.02 1.81 7.50
N ARG A 31 15.07 1.01 7.33
CA ARG A 31 16.28 1.14 8.12
C ARG A 31 17.17 2.22 7.52
N ARG A 32 17.69 3.10 8.37
CA ARG A 32 18.53 4.22 7.90
C ARG A 32 19.76 3.76 7.10
N GLU A 33 20.33 2.63 7.49
CA GLU A 33 21.52 2.04 6.83
C GLU A 33 21.27 1.57 5.40
N ASP A 34 20.03 1.29 5.03
CA ASP A 34 19.67 0.84 3.67
C ASP A 34 19.42 2.02 2.72
N TRP A 35 19.52 3.26 3.22
CA TRP A 35 19.18 4.46 2.47
C TRP A 35 20.35 5.43 2.41
N VAL A 36 20.58 5.99 1.22
CA VAL A 36 21.56 7.08 1.02
C VAL A 36 21.10 8.36 1.73
N ARG A 37 19.79 8.62 1.73
CA ARG A 37 19.13 9.76 2.40
C ARG A 37 18.37 9.27 3.64
N ASP A 38 17.96 10.19 4.49
CA ASP A 38 17.01 9.85 5.56
C ASP A 38 15.68 9.40 4.94
N PRO A 39 15.22 8.15 5.18
CA PRO A 39 14.01 7.64 4.57
C PRO A 39 12.73 8.37 5.00
N PHE A 40 12.74 9.05 6.15
CA PHE A 40 11.57 9.75 6.69
C PHE A 40 11.60 11.27 6.51
N THR A 41 12.57 11.77 5.76
CA THR A 41 12.64 13.18 5.36
C THR A 41 12.44 13.31 3.86
N LEU A 42 11.37 13.99 3.45
CA LEU A 42 11.08 14.21 2.03
C LEU A 42 12.14 15.13 1.42
N VAL A 43 12.80 14.66 0.39
CA VAL A 43 13.80 15.42 -0.38
C VAL A 43 13.32 15.52 -1.82
N GLU A 44 13.31 16.73 -2.38
CA GLU A 44 13.14 16.98 -3.81
C GLU A 44 14.49 17.21 -4.46
N GLU A 45 14.87 16.40 -5.45
CA GLU A 45 16.15 16.48 -6.14
C GLU A 45 15.96 16.00 -7.59
N ASP A 46 16.47 16.74 -8.55
CA ASP A 46 16.41 16.43 -9.99
C ASP A 46 14.98 16.12 -10.51
N GLY A 47 13.96 16.75 -9.94
CA GLY A 47 12.57 16.57 -10.33
C GLY A 47 11.90 15.31 -9.75
N PHE A 48 12.53 14.64 -8.80
CA PHE A 48 12.01 13.48 -8.09
C PHE A 48 11.89 13.74 -6.59
N PHE A 49 10.89 13.10 -5.98
CA PHE A 49 10.72 13.06 -4.53
C PHE A 49 11.30 11.75 -3.97
N TYR A 50 12.12 11.87 -2.94
CA TYR A 50 12.77 10.74 -2.27
C TYR A 50 12.37 10.70 -0.81
N ALA A 51 11.58 9.71 -0.43
CA ALA A 51 11.31 9.31 0.95
C ALA A 51 10.57 7.96 0.96
N ARG A 52 10.57 7.27 2.09
CA ARG A 52 9.66 6.15 2.33
C ARG A 52 8.22 6.69 2.34
N GLY A 53 7.33 6.12 1.54
CA GLY A 53 5.95 6.57 1.40
C GLY A 53 5.74 7.73 0.42
N ALA A 54 6.79 8.26 -0.24
CA ALA A 54 6.64 9.33 -1.22
C ALA A 54 5.80 8.91 -2.43
N SER A 55 5.88 7.63 -2.84
CA SER A 55 5.03 7.06 -3.88
C SER A 55 3.89 6.26 -3.25
N ASP A 56 4.21 5.33 -2.39
CA ASP A 56 3.33 4.35 -1.78
C ASP A 56 3.10 4.73 -0.31
N ASP A 57 1.95 5.32 0.09
CA ASP A 57 0.86 5.76 -0.80
C ASP A 57 0.50 7.24 -0.54
N LYS A 58 1.45 8.01 0.06
CA LYS A 58 1.21 9.42 0.40
C LYS A 58 1.07 10.32 -0.83
N ALA A 59 1.60 9.91 -2.01
CA ALA A 59 1.37 10.63 -3.25
C ALA A 59 -0.13 10.65 -3.58
N MET A 60 -0.77 9.49 -3.61
CA MET A 60 -2.19 9.37 -3.91
C MET A 60 -3.05 10.02 -2.83
N ALA A 61 -2.71 9.82 -1.55
CA ALA A 61 -3.36 10.50 -0.43
C ALA A 61 -3.33 12.02 -0.57
N SER A 62 -2.18 12.57 -0.99
CA SER A 62 -2.01 14.01 -1.22
C SER A 62 -2.81 14.50 -2.42
N ILE A 63 -2.79 13.76 -3.53
CA ILE A 63 -3.55 14.09 -4.76
C ILE A 63 -5.06 14.11 -4.46
N PHE A 64 -5.56 13.10 -3.77
CA PHE A 64 -6.98 13.03 -3.41
C PHE A 64 -7.39 14.16 -2.45
N THR A 65 -6.54 14.49 -1.49
CA THR A 65 -6.77 15.58 -0.56
C THR A 65 -6.76 16.92 -1.28
N ASP A 66 -5.74 17.20 -2.10
CA ASP A 66 -5.62 18.44 -2.88
C ASP A 66 -6.80 18.62 -3.84
N LEU A 67 -7.27 17.55 -4.47
CA LEU A 67 -8.46 17.58 -5.32
C LEU A 67 -9.68 18.13 -4.57
N LEU A 68 -9.95 17.61 -3.38
CA LEU A 68 -11.11 18.05 -2.59
C LEU A 68 -10.95 19.47 -2.06
N VAL A 69 -9.73 19.88 -1.70
CA VAL A 69 -9.42 21.26 -1.31
C VAL A 69 -9.69 22.21 -2.47
N ARG A 70 -9.15 21.94 -3.66
CA ARG A 70 -9.39 22.74 -4.87
C ARG A 70 -10.86 22.82 -5.25
N TRP A 71 -11.58 21.71 -5.16
CA TRP A 71 -13.03 21.73 -5.42
C TRP A 71 -13.78 22.62 -4.42
N SER A 72 -13.36 22.59 -3.15
CA SER A 72 -13.93 23.46 -2.12
C SER A 72 -13.67 24.94 -2.41
N GLU A 73 -12.44 25.30 -2.77
CA GLU A 73 -12.05 26.66 -3.13
C GLU A 73 -12.79 27.16 -4.38
N GLN A 74 -12.95 26.30 -5.37
CA GLN A 74 -13.65 26.60 -6.62
C GLN A 74 -15.18 26.52 -6.50
N GLN A 75 -15.70 26.14 -5.32
CA GLN A 75 -17.11 25.87 -5.09
C GLN A 75 -17.71 24.83 -6.08
N TYR A 76 -16.84 23.98 -6.63
CA TYR A 76 -17.27 22.93 -7.53
C TYR A 76 -18.00 21.84 -6.76
N ARG A 77 -19.12 21.39 -7.31
CA ARG A 77 -19.87 20.25 -6.77
C ARG A 77 -20.04 19.20 -7.85
N PRO A 78 -19.46 18.00 -7.67
CA PRO A 78 -19.68 16.89 -8.58
C PRO A 78 -21.14 16.43 -8.52
N GLN A 79 -21.60 15.68 -9.49
CA GLN A 79 -22.95 15.14 -9.48
C GLN A 79 -23.14 14.17 -8.31
N ARG A 80 -22.19 13.28 -8.11
CA ARG A 80 -22.14 12.26 -7.05
C ARG A 80 -21.22 12.73 -5.92
N GLY A 81 -21.57 12.48 -4.68
CA GLY A 81 -20.66 12.77 -3.55
C GLY A 81 -19.36 11.97 -3.63
N VAL A 82 -18.35 12.46 -2.95
CA VAL A 82 -17.06 11.80 -2.83
C VAL A 82 -16.70 11.62 -1.36
N THR A 83 -16.27 10.44 -0.98
CA THR A 83 -15.74 10.14 0.34
C THR A 83 -14.24 9.91 0.23
N LEU A 84 -13.44 10.70 0.95
CA LEU A 84 -12.02 10.46 1.13
C LEU A 84 -11.83 9.58 2.36
N ALA A 85 -11.13 8.47 2.21
CA ALA A 85 -10.74 7.59 3.29
C ALA A 85 -9.21 7.47 3.31
N LEU A 86 -8.57 8.09 4.32
CA LEU A 86 -7.15 7.91 4.59
C LEU A 86 -7.02 6.93 5.75
N THR A 87 -6.43 5.77 5.49
CA THR A 87 -6.38 4.65 6.44
C THR A 87 -4.96 4.34 6.88
N CYS A 88 -4.82 3.51 7.92
CA CYS A 88 -3.55 2.99 8.41
C CYS A 88 -3.63 1.48 8.50
N GLY A 89 -2.46 0.80 8.41
CA GLY A 89 -2.34 -0.63 8.61
C GLY A 89 -2.60 -1.44 7.34
N GLU A 90 -2.34 -0.86 6.18
CA GLU A 90 -2.30 -1.58 4.91
C GLU A 90 -1.02 -2.42 4.84
N GLU A 91 0.11 -1.82 5.14
CA GLU A 91 1.45 -2.38 5.05
C GLU A 91 1.81 -3.37 6.19
N THR A 92 0.94 -3.52 7.17
CA THR A 92 1.17 -4.37 8.35
C THR A 92 0.09 -5.42 8.50
N SER A 93 0.23 -6.53 7.79
CA SER A 93 -0.74 -7.63 7.78
C SER A 93 -1.00 -8.29 9.14
N GLU A 94 -0.13 -8.10 10.14
CA GLU A 94 -0.18 -8.88 11.39
C GLU A 94 -0.95 -8.22 12.54
N HIS A 95 -1.24 -6.93 12.52
CA HIS A 95 -1.74 -6.26 13.73
C HIS A 95 -3.04 -5.49 13.57
N PHE A 96 -3.14 -4.61 12.60
CA PHE A 96 -4.28 -3.71 12.46
C PHE A 96 -4.47 -3.32 11.00
N ASN A 97 -5.67 -3.51 10.49
CA ASN A 97 -6.07 -3.03 9.16
C ASN A 97 -7.20 -2.01 9.33
N GLY A 98 -6.92 -0.76 8.96
CA GLY A 98 -7.86 0.35 9.14
C GLY A 98 -9.14 0.21 8.33
N VAL A 99 -9.05 -0.33 7.12
CA VAL A 99 -10.21 -0.59 6.26
C VAL A 99 -11.10 -1.65 6.88
N LEU A 100 -10.52 -2.78 7.30
CA LEU A 100 -11.26 -3.84 7.97
C LEU A 100 -11.95 -3.34 9.24
N TRP A 101 -11.23 -2.54 10.04
CA TRP A 101 -11.78 -1.96 11.25
C TRP A 101 -12.97 -1.03 10.96
N LEU A 102 -12.86 -0.18 9.93
CA LEU A 102 -13.93 0.72 9.51
C LEU A 102 -15.16 -0.07 9.00
N LEU A 103 -14.95 -1.12 8.21
CA LEU A 103 -16.02 -1.98 7.72
C LEU A 103 -16.77 -2.67 8.86
N GLN A 104 -16.07 -3.08 9.91
CA GLN A 104 -16.67 -3.74 11.07
C GLN A 104 -17.38 -2.77 12.03
N ASN A 105 -16.84 -1.57 12.23
CA ASN A 105 -17.31 -0.65 13.26
C ASN A 105 -18.11 0.55 12.72
N HIS A 106 -17.87 0.94 11.47
CA HIS A 106 -18.50 2.09 10.83
C HIS A 106 -18.86 1.80 9.36
N PRO A 107 -19.59 0.68 9.06
CA PRO A 107 -19.83 0.27 7.67
C PRO A 107 -20.56 1.33 6.83
N ALA A 108 -21.38 2.16 7.45
CA ALA A 108 -22.08 3.25 6.75
C ALA A 108 -21.13 4.31 6.15
N LEU A 109 -19.96 4.51 6.75
CA LEU A 109 -18.93 5.44 6.23
C LEU A 109 -18.17 4.86 5.03
N MET A 110 -18.23 3.54 4.85
CA MET A 110 -17.51 2.81 3.79
C MET A 110 -18.41 2.48 2.60
N GLN A 111 -19.68 2.93 2.62
CA GLN A 111 -20.58 2.72 1.48
C GLN A 111 -20.19 3.61 0.31
N ALA A 112 -19.97 3.00 -0.85
CA ALA A 112 -19.63 3.70 -2.07
C ALA A 112 -20.10 2.90 -3.29
N LYS A 113 -20.38 3.61 -4.40
CA LYS A 113 -20.71 2.99 -5.70
C LYS A 113 -19.52 2.23 -6.26
N PHE A 114 -18.34 2.80 -6.14
CA PHE A 114 -17.04 2.18 -6.41
C PHE A 114 -15.95 2.90 -5.62
N VAL A 115 -14.81 2.25 -5.51
CA VAL A 115 -13.64 2.73 -4.78
C VAL A 115 -12.49 2.88 -5.77
N LEU A 116 -11.80 4.02 -5.70
CA LEU A 116 -10.49 4.19 -6.32
C LEU A 116 -9.44 3.99 -5.23
N ASN A 117 -8.56 3.05 -5.46
CA ASN A 117 -7.48 2.67 -4.56
C ASN A 117 -6.23 2.40 -5.40
N GLU A 118 -5.09 2.19 -4.75
CA GLU A 118 -3.88 1.71 -5.40
C GLU A 118 -4.07 0.31 -6.04
N GLY A 119 -3.09 -0.12 -6.82
CA GLY A 119 -3.05 -1.46 -7.37
C GLY A 119 -2.38 -1.51 -8.73
N ALA A 120 -3.08 -1.23 -9.78
CA ALA A 120 -2.53 -1.26 -11.13
C ALA A 120 -1.72 0.01 -11.47
N GLY A 121 -1.08 0.01 -12.61
CA GLY A 121 -0.27 1.13 -13.07
C GLY A 121 -0.34 1.32 -14.58
N GLY A 122 0.56 2.12 -15.10
CA GLY A 122 0.74 2.31 -16.53
C GLY A 122 2.22 2.33 -16.89
N LEU A 123 2.51 2.00 -18.13
CA LEU A 123 3.86 2.04 -18.67
C LEU A 123 4.00 3.19 -19.67
N LEU A 124 5.10 3.91 -19.54
CA LEU A 124 5.56 4.91 -20.50
C LEU A 124 6.89 4.44 -21.09
N ASP A 125 7.14 4.76 -22.35
CA ASP A 125 8.49 4.62 -22.91
C ASP A 125 9.41 5.79 -22.49
N ALA A 126 10.67 5.73 -22.89
CA ALA A 126 11.67 6.76 -22.55
C ALA A 126 11.31 8.15 -23.12
N SER A 127 10.39 8.25 -24.08
CA SER A 127 9.90 9.52 -24.63
C SER A 127 8.63 10.03 -23.94
N GLY A 128 8.11 9.30 -22.93
CA GLY A 128 6.87 9.62 -22.24
C GLY A 128 5.60 9.18 -22.98
N LYS A 129 5.72 8.36 -24.05
CA LYS A 129 4.57 7.81 -24.77
C LYS A 129 3.92 6.70 -23.95
N HIS A 130 2.60 6.76 -23.82
CA HIS A 130 1.80 5.69 -23.18
C HIS A 130 1.93 4.37 -23.91
N LEU A 131 2.35 3.32 -23.20
CA LEU A 131 2.47 1.94 -23.72
C LEU A 131 1.30 1.08 -23.23
N SER A 132 0.96 1.14 -21.95
CA SER A 132 -0.17 0.42 -21.38
C SER A 132 -0.81 1.22 -20.23
N LEU A 133 -2.06 0.91 -19.96
CA LEU A 133 -2.75 1.18 -18.70
C LEU A 133 -3.27 -0.17 -18.21
N ASP A 134 -2.80 -0.58 -17.04
CA ASP A 134 -3.10 -1.89 -16.49
C ASP A 134 -4.29 -1.80 -15.55
N VAL A 135 -5.10 -2.85 -15.52
CA VAL A 135 -6.22 -3.00 -14.60
C VAL A 135 -5.97 -4.26 -13.78
N GLN A 136 -5.87 -4.12 -12.48
CA GLN A 136 -5.71 -5.28 -11.60
C GLN A 136 -7.04 -6.04 -11.52
N ALA A 137 -7.01 -7.30 -11.92
CA ALA A 137 -8.18 -8.18 -11.93
C ALA A 137 -8.14 -9.26 -10.83
N GLY A 138 -7.04 -9.35 -10.08
CA GLY A 138 -6.86 -10.28 -8.99
C GLY A 138 -5.47 -10.17 -8.39
N GLU A 139 -5.31 -10.76 -7.22
CA GLU A 139 -4.04 -10.82 -6.50
C GLU A 139 -3.63 -12.24 -6.18
N LYS A 140 -2.32 -12.44 -6.01
CA LYS A 140 -1.80 -13.69 -5.44
C LYS A 140 -2.11 -13.73 -3.95
N VAL A 141 -2.43 -14.91 -3.47
CA VAL A 141 -2.56 -15.11 -2.02
C VAL A 141 -1.17 -15.08 -1.40
N TYR A 142 -0.96 -14.18 -0.44
CA TYR A 142 0.26 -14.13 0.34
C TYR A 142 0.40 -15.41 1.18
N GLN A 143 1.60 -16.00 1.17
CA GLN A 143 1.89 -17.21 1.94
C GLN A 143 3.35 -17.24 2.37
N ASP A 144 3.59 -17.29 3.66
CA ASP A 144 4.90 -17.57 4.23
C ASP A 144 5.18 -19.07 4.28
N PHE A 145 6.43 -19.43 4.05
CA PHE A 145 6.93 -20.79 4.19
C PHE A 145 8.15 -20.79 5.11
N ARG A 146 8.12 -21.64 6.13
CA ARG A 146 9.28 -21.91 6.98
C ARG A 146 9.87 -23.25 6.60
N LEU A 147 11.13 -23.24 6.17
CA LEU A 147 11.91 -24.46 5.98
C LEU A 147 12.76 -24.71 7.22
N GLU A 148 12.60 -25.87 7.81
CA GLU A 148 13.34 -26.25 9.01
C GLU A 148 13.98 -27.64 8.81
N VAL A 149 15.26 -27.72 9.08
CA VAL A 149 16.02 -29.00 9.07
C VAL A 149 16.61 -29.25 10.45
N THR A 150 16.22 -30.35 11.06
CA THR A 150 16.74 -30.81 12.34
C THR A 150 17.82 -31.85 12.15
N HIS A 151 18.83 -31.85 13.02
CA HIS A 151 19.91 -32.82 13.04
C HIS A 151 20.43 -33.02 14.47
N PRO A 152 20.78 -34.23 14.86
CA PRO A 152 21.24 -34.50 16.24
C PRO A 152 22.57 -33.81 16.61
N GLY A 153 23.22 -33.13 15.68
CA GLY A 153 24.48 -32.45 15.89
C GLY A 153 25.67 -33.34 15.47
N GLY A 154 26.87 -32.88 15.78
CA GLY A 154 28.12 -33.55 15.47
C GLY A 154 29.31 -32.60 15.71
N HIS A 155 30.53 -33.13 15.64
CA HIS A 155 31.74 -32.35 15.81
C HIS A 155 32.08 -31.62 14.50
N SER A 156 32.29 -30.30 14.54
CA SER A 156 32.54 -29.47 13.36
C SER A 156 33.75 -29.92 12.52
N SER A 157 34.77 -30.52 13.14
CA SER A 157 35.94 -31.04 12.44
C SER A 157 35.73 -32.43 11.79
N ARG A 158 34.57 -33.03 11.97
CA ARG A 158 34.21 -34.35 11.40
C ARG A 158 32.87 -34.23 10.68
N PRO A 159 32.79 -33.50 9.56
CA PRO A 159 31.54 -33.33 8.85
C PRO A 159 31.05 -34.68 8.29
N THR A 160 29.75 -34.92 8.43
CA THR A 160 29.07 -36.05 7.80
C THR A 160 28.59 -35.69 6.43
N ARG A 161 28.43 -36.67 5.52
CA ARG A 161 27.85 -36.40 4.17
C ARG A 161 26.45 -35.85 4.25
N GLU A 162 25.68 -36.30 5.22
CA GLU A 162 24.35 -35.79 5.51
C GLU A 162 24.43 -34.82 6.69
N ASN A 163 24.30 -33.55 6.43
CA ASN A 163 24.27 -32.50 7.42
C ASN A 163 23.10 -31.52 7.13
N PRO A 164 22.68 -30.69 8.11
CA PRO A 164 21.53 -29.81 7.95
C PRO A 164 21.67 -28.84 6.78
N ILE A 165 22.88 -28.35 6.52
CA ILE A 165 23.16 -27.39 5.44
C ILE A 165 22.91 -28.03 4.07
N SER A 166 23.47 -29.23 3.85
CA SER A 166 23.28 -29.98 2.60
C SER A 166 21.82 -30.36 2.36
N ARG A 167 21.10 -30.74 3.43
CA ARG A 167 19.66 -31.06 3.33
C ARG A 167 18.85 -29.82 3.00
N MET A 168 19.13 -28.67 3.64
CA MET A 168 18.46 -27.42 3.34
C MET A 168 18.73 -26.96 1.90
N ALA A 169 19.99 -27.02 1.46
CA ALA A 169 20.37 -26.70 0.08
C ALA A 169 19.63 -27.58 -0.93
N ALA A 170 19.54 -28.90 -0.67
CA ALA A 170 18.81 -29.81 -1.54
C ALA A 170 17.29 -29.53 -1.56
N ALA A 171 16.70 -29.04 -0.47
CA ALA A 171 15.29 -28.66 -0.44
C ALA A 171 15.03 -27.40 -1.26
N LEU A 172 15.95 -26.43 -1.26
CA LEU A 172 15.82 -25.17 -2.01
C LEU A 172 16.06 -25.34 -3.52
N THR A 173 16.65 -26.44 -3.96
CA THR A 173 16.93 -26.72 -5.39
C THR A 173 15.88 -27.62 -6.07
N ARG A 174 14.82 -27.99 -5.38
CA ARG A 174 13.68 -28.75 -5.89
C ARG A 174 12.51 -27.89 -6.27
#